data_936370c81d1238a6bca265ac174461f7
#
_entry.id   936370c81d1238a6bca265ac174461f7
#
_cell.length_a   1.000
_cell.length_b   1.000
_cell.length_c   1.000
_cell.angle_alpha   90.00
_cell.angle_beta   90.00
_cell.angle_gamma   90.00
#
_symmetry.space_group_name_H-M   'P 1'
#
loop_
_entity.id
_entity.type
_entity.pdbx_description
1 polymer ?
#
loop_
_entity_poly.entity_id
_entity_poly.type
_entity_poly.pdbx_seq_one_letter_code
_entity_poly.pdbx_strand_id
1 'polypeptide(L)'
;MKKELIKIAIVGPESTGKSTISVALAKHYQTVWVPEYARYYCEGLTAACTLQDELNMFYGQLALEKSMEVVAKNDLLICDTTFMTVKIWSDYQLGETPQPVLEAIKTHHYDHYLLLKNDLPWEDDPLRDFKDMGDYFMDVWRKELNNINASFVEVGGVVNRLENAIEAIDKFLKK
;
A
#
# COMPACT_ATOMS: atom_id res chain seq x y z
N MET A 1 -15.18 23.29 -11.99
CA MET A 1 -14.61 22.82 -10.70
C MET A 1 -13.66 21.69 -11.00
N LYS A 2 -12.44 21.74 -10.49
CA LYS A 2 -11.52 20.59 -10.58
C LYS A 2 -12.13 19.49 -9.71
N LYS A 3 -12.38 18.32 -10.28
CA LYS A 3 -12.86 17.18 -9.51
C LYS A 3 -11.74 16.75 -8.55
N GLU A 4 -12.07 16.39 -7.34
CA GLU A 4 -11.09 15.98 -6.34
C GLU A 4 -10.45 14.65 -6.75
N LEU A 5 -9.13 14.54 -6.65
CA LEU A 5 -8.40 13.31 -6.98
C LEU A 5 -8.71 12.25 -5.93
N ILE A 6 -9.25 11.11 -6.36
CA ILE A 6 -9.53 9.96 -5.52
C ILE A 6 -8.27 9.07 -5.46
N LYS A 7 -7.80 8.74 -4.26
CA LYS A 7 -6.64 7.87 -4.02
C LYS A 7 -7.09 6.54 -3.44
N ILE A 8 -6.81 5.46 -4.19
CA ILE A 8 -7.07 4.08 -3.77
C ILE A 8 -5.76 3.41 -3.39
N ALA A 9 -5.64 3.01 -2.14
CA ALA A 9 -4.47 2.34 -1.62
C ALA A 9 -4.61 0.80 -1.67
N ILE A 10 -3.63 0.13 -2.23
CA ILE A 10 -3.55 -1.34 -2.29
C ILE A 10 -2.57 -1.77 -1.21
N VAL A 11 -3.06 -2.42 -0.17
CA VAL A 11 -2.29 -2.76 1.03
C VAL A 11 -2.45 -4.23 1.41
N GLY A 12 -1.64 -4.70 2.33
CA GLY A 12 -1.70 -6.08 2.82
C GLY A 12 -0.31 -6.67 3.07
N PRO A 13 -0.25 -7.91 3.59
CA PRO A 13 1.00 -8.63 3.84
C PRO A 13 1.86 -8.83 2.59
N GLU A 14 3.05 -9.35 2.79
CA GLU A 14 3.93 -9.79 1.69
C GLU A 14 3.27 -10.91 0.86
N SER A 15 3.68 -11.06 -0.38
CA SER A 15 3.23 -12.11 -1.31
C SER A 15 1.72 -12.13 -1.58
N THR A 16 1.00 -11.03 -1.39
CA THR A 16 -0.44 -10.93 -1.68
C THR A 16 -0.76 -10.36 -3.07
N GLY A 17 0.25 -10.08 -3.89
CA GLY A 17 0.07 -9.61 -5.26
C GLY A 17 -0.23 -8.11 -5.39
N LYS A 18 0.10 -7.27 -4.40
CA LYS A 18 -0.17 -5.83 -4.40
C LYS A 18 0.29 -5.13 -5.68
N SER A 19 1.56 -5.28 -6.03
CA SER A 19 2.12 -4.58 -7.20
C SER A 19 1.47 -5.04 -8.51
N THR A 20 1.22 -6.33 -8.66
CA THR A 20 0.53 -6.88 -9.83
C THR A 20 -0.88 -6.30 -9.97
N ILE A 21 -1.63 -6.26 -8.87
CA ILE A 21 -2.99 -5.71 -8.85
C ILE A 21 -2.97 -4.20 -9.09
N SER A 22 -2.03 -3.46 -8.49
CA SER A 22 -1.92 -2.01 -8.67
C SER A 22 -1.68 -1.62 -10.13
N VAL A 23 -0.75 -2.30 -10.82
CA VAL A 23 -0.50 -2.11 -12.25
C VAL A 23 -1.74 -2.44 -13.09
N ALA A 24 -2.40 -3.56 -12.82
CA ALA A 24 -3.57 -4.00 -13.55
C ALA A 24 -4.78 -3.04 -13.36
N LEU A 25 -4.99 -2.55 -12.14
CA LEU A 25 -6.02 -1.56 -11.83
C LEU A 25 -5.76 -0.23 -12.52
N ALA A 26 -4.52 0.27 -12.48
CA ALA A 26 -4.16 1.51 -13.17
C ALA A 26 -4.41 1.40 -14.69
N LYS A 27 -4.09 0.26 -15.29
CA LYS A 27 -4.40 -0.03 -16.70
C LYS A 27 -5.91 -0.07 -16.96
N HIS A 28 -6.67 -0.76 -16.10
CA HIS A 28 -8.13 -0.87 -16.23
C HIS A 28 -8.82 0.50 -16.17
N TYR A 29 -8.45 1.33 -15.21
CA TYR A 29 -9.02 2.67 -15.03
C TYR A 29 -8.34 3.75 -15.91
N GLN A 30 -7.40 3.36 -16.77
CA GLN A 30 -6.66 4.26 -17.67
C GLN A 30 -6.00 5.44 -16.92
N THR A 31 -5.40 5.14 -15.78
CA THR A 31 -4.66 6.10 -14.95
C THR A 31 -3.24 5.59 -14.69
N VAL A 32 -2.55 6.18 -13.73
CA VAL A 32 -1.22 5.79 -13.27
C VAL A 32 -1.29 5.15 -11.89
N TRP A 33 -0.21 4.48 -11.48
CA TRP A 33 -0.05 4.01 -10.11
C TRP A 33 1.23 4.57 -9.50
N VAL A 34 1.25 4.64 -8.17
CA VAL A 34 2.44 4.94 -7.37
C VAL A 34 3.08 3.61 -7.00
N PRO A 35 4.26 3.26 -7.51
CA PRO A 35 4.95 2.04 -7.10
C PRO A 35 5.47 2.14 -5.67
N GLU A 36 5.72 0.99 -5.05
CA GLU A 36 6.33 0.90 -3.72
C GLU A 36 7.80 1.34 -3.76
N TYR A 37 8.10 2.51 -3.19
CA TYR A 37 9.46 3.06 -3.19
C TYR A 37 10.43 2.22 -2.35
N ALA A 38 9.96 1.63 -1.26
CA ALA A 38 10.76 0.81 -0.36
C ALA A 38 11.46 -0.35 -1.09
N ARG A 39 10.82 -0.95 -2.11
CA ARG A 39 11.45 -2.01 -2.91
C ARG A 39 12.74 -1.54 -3.55
N TYR A 40 12.73 -0.40 -4.22
CA TYR A 40 13.95 0.17 -4.86
C TYR A 40 15.01 0.54 -3.85
N TYR A 41 14.58 1.08 -2.70
CA TYR A 41 15.48 1.47 -1.64
C TYR A 41 16.18 0.24 -1.01
N CYS A 42 15.43 -0.79 -0.67
CA CYS A 42 15.92 -2.01 -0.03
C CYS A 42 16.85 -2.83 -0.93
N GLU A 43 16.65 -2.82 -2.26
CA GLU A 43 17.57 -3.46 -3.21
C GLU A 43 19.00 -2.87 -3.12
N GLY A 44 19.14 -1.63 -2.69
CA GLY A 44 20.43 -0.95 -2.48
C GLY A 44 21.01 -1.11 -1.08
N LEU A 45 20.27 -1.67 -0.12
CA LEU A 45 20.77 -1.82 1.25
C LEU A 45 21.80 -2.95 1.34
N THR A 46 22.92 -2.66 1.97
CA THR A 46 24.01 -3.62 2.24
C THR A 46 24.13 -4.01 3.71
N ALA A 47 23.28 -3.45 4.57
CA ALA A 47 23.22 -3.68 6.01
C ALA A 47 21.77 -3.75 6.49
N ALA A 48 21.56 -4.12 7.76
CA ALA A 48 20.24 -4.12 8.37
C ALA A 48 19.59 -2.73 8.30
N CYS A 49 18.30 -2.71 8.04
CA CYS A 49 17.50 -1.49 7.98
C CYS A 49 17.51 -0.75 9.32
N THR A 50 17.61 0.56 9.28
CA THR A 50 17.63 1.45 10.44
C THR A 50 16.41 2.37 10.43
N LEU A 51 16.14 3.07 11.53
CA LEU A 51 15.08 4.11 11.57
C LEU A 51 15.32 5.23 10.55
N GLN A 52 16.59 5.53 10.24
CA GLN A 52 16.90 6.52 9.20
C GLN A 52 16.51 5.99 7.80
N ASP A 53 16.70 4.70 7.55
CA ASP A 53 16.28 4.07 6.30
C ASP A 53 14.76 4.08 6.15
N GLU A 54 14.02 3.78 7.22
CA GLU A 54 12.56 3.87 7.24
C GLU A 54 12.08 5.30 6.96
N LEU A 55 12.76 6.30 7.52
CA LEU A 55 12.47 7.71 7.25
C LEU A 55 12.77 8.09 5.79
N ASN A 56 13.86 7.58 5.22
CA ASN A 56 14.20 7.80 3.82
C ASN A 56 13.18 7.16 2.87
N MET A 57 12.74 5.93 3.18
CA MET A 57 11.68 5.25 2.43
C MET A 57 10.36 6.01 2.47
N PHE A 58 10.00 6.55 3.64
CA PHE A 58 8.83 7.41 3.78
C PHE A 58 8.91 8.66 2.89
N TYR A 59 10.01 9.41 2.94
CA TYR A 59 10.15 10.62 2.12
C TYR A 59 10.20 10.31 0.63
N GLY A 60 10.83 9.20 0.24
CA GLY A 60 10.84 8.73 -1.15
C GLY A 60 9.44 8.40 -1.65
N GLN A 61 8.65 7.66 -0.87
CA GLN A 61 7.26 7.33 -1.18
C GLN A 61 6.40 8.59 -1.30
N LEU A 62 6.53 9.53 -0.35
CA LEU A 62 5.79 10.79 -0.36
C LEU A 62 6.10 11.64 -1.60
N ALA A 63 7.37 11.75 -1.97
CA ALA A 63 7.79 12.51 -3.15
C ALA A 63 7.28 11.87 -4.45
N LEU A 64 7.35 10.53 -4.53
CA LEU A 64 6.86 9.77 -5.67
C LEU A 64 5.34 9.91 -5.82
N GLU A 65 4.59 9.77 -4.74
CA GLU A 65 3.13 9.93 -4.75
C GLU A 65 2.73 11.34 -5.21
N LYS A 66 3.32 12.38 -4.66
CA LYS A 66 3.07 13.77 -5.08
C LYS A 66 3.37 14.00 -6.57
N SER A 67 4.41 13.36 -7.09
CA SER A 67 4.74 13.44 -8.51
C SER A 67 3.69 12.74 -9.38
N MET A 68 3.20 11.59 -8.94
CA MET A 68 2.18 10.82 -9.66
C MET A 68 0.79 11.47 -9.60
N GLU A 69 0.45 12.20 -8.53
CA GLU A 69 -0.79 13.00 -8.44
C GLU A 69 -0.91 14.00 -9.60
N VAL A 70 0.21 14.57 -10.06
CA VAL A 70 0.24 15.56 -11.16
C VAL A 70 -0.12 14.95 -12.51
N VAL A 71 0.22 13.67 -12.72
CA VAL A 71 0.00 12.95 -13.99
C VAL A 71 -1.16 11.96 -13.93
N ALA A 72 -1.85 11.89 -12.80
CA ALA A 72 -3.04 11.06 -12.62
C ALA A 72 -4.14 11.44 -13.63
N LYS A 73 -4.89 10.44 -14.08
CA LYS A 73 -5.96 10.59 -15.07
C LYS A 73 -7.28 10.09 -14.48
N ASN A 74 -8.38 10.55 -15.08
CA ASN A 74 -9.74 10.15 -14.70
C ASN A 74 -10.05 10.41 -13.21
N ASP A 75 -9.38 11.42 -12.62
CA ASP A 75 -9.49 11.80 -11.21
C ASP A 75 -9.22 10.63 -10.25
N LEU A 76 -8.37 9.68 -10.64
CA LEU A 76 -8.07 8.48 -9.88
C LEU A 76 -6.56 8.20 -9.84
N LEU A 77 -6.05 7.86 -8.66
CA LEU A 77 -4.67 7.41 -8.44
C LEU A 77 -4.69 6.08 -7.68
N ILE A 78 -3.96 5.10 -8.19
CA ILE A 78 -3.74 3.82 -7.52
C ILE A 78 -2.41 3.88 -6.79
N CYS A 79 -2.38 3.56 -5.49
CA CYS A 79 -1.17 3.57 -4.68
C CYS A 79 -0.81 2.14 -4.27
N ASP A 80 0.33 1.64 -4.77
CA ASP A 80 0.91 0.38 -4.29
C ASP A 80 1.62 0.65 -2.97
N THR A 81 0.97 0.24 -1.89
CA THR A 81 1.27 0.52 -0.49
C THR A 81 1.05 1.99 -0.06
N THR A 82 1.30 2.25 1.22
CA THR A 82 1.13 3.57 1.86
C THR A 82 2.16 3.75 2.96
N PHE A 83 2.18 4.93 3.59
CA PHE A 83 3.02 5.19 4.77
C PHE A 83 2.74 4.28 5.96
N MET A 84 1.54 3.67 6.00
CA MET A 84 1.21 2.66 7.01
C MET A 84 2.12 1.43 6.89
N THR A 85 2.57 1.09 5.68
CA THR A 85 3.55 0.01 5.48
C THR A 85 4.85 0.31 6.21
N VAL A 86 5.37 1.53 6.08
CA VAL A 86 6.58 1.97 6.81
C VAL A 86 6.37 1.84 8.32
N LYS A 87 5.21 2.29 8.84
CA LYS A 87 4.87 2.15 10.26
C LYS A 87 4.88 0.69 10.71
N ILE A 88 4.17 -0.18 9.99
CA ILE A 88 4.04 -1.60 10.37
C ILE A 88 5.42 -2.29 10.42
N TRP A 89 6.27 -2.03 9.42
CA TRP A 89 7.61 -2.59 9.39
C TRP A 89 8.53 -2.02 10.47
N SER A 90 8.54 -0.70 10.66
CA SER A 90 9.30 -0.04 11.72
C SER A 90 8.93 -0.57 13.09
N ASP A 91 7.64 -0.64 13.41
CA ASP A 91 7.16 -1.14 14.70
C ASP A 91 7.57 -2.60 14.92
N TYR A 92 7.48 -3.43 13.87
CA TYR A 92 7.80 -4.85 13.99
C TYR A 92 9.30 -5.10 14.09
N GLN A 93 10.12 -4.48 13.24
CA GLN A 93 11.56 -4.77 13.16
C GLN A 93 12.39 -3.95 14.13
N LEU A 94 11.98 -2.71 14.40
CA LEU A 94 12.79 -1.74 15.15
C LEU A 94 12.15 -1.34 16.50
N GLY A 95 10.87 -1.72 16.71
CA GLY A 95 10.13 -1.43 17.93
C GLY A 95 9.60 0.01 18.03
N GLU A 96 9.85 0.84 17.03
CA GLU A 96 9.38 2.24 16.99
C GLU A 96 9.24 2.74 15.56
N THR A 97 8.36 3.73 15.36
CA THR A 97 8.14 4.39 14.07
C THR A 97 8.64 5.83 14.13
N PRO A 98 9.35 6.33 13.09
CA PRO A 98 9.75 7.74 13.02
C PRO A 98 8.56 8.69 13.13
N GLN A 99 8.70 9.75 13.94
CA GLN A 99 7.62 10.73 14.19
C GLN A 99 7.01 11.34 12.92
N PRO A 100 7.78 11.71 11.87
CA PRO A 100 7.19 12.22 10.62
C PRO A 100 6.23 11.24 9.93
N VAL A 101 6.46 9.93 10.03
CA VAL A 101 5.57 8.89 9.50
C VAL A 101 4.24 8.88 10.25
N LEU A 102 4.29 8.93 11.58
CA LEU A 102 3.10 8.98 12.43
C LEU A 102 2.25 10.23 12.17
N GLU A 103 2.89 11.37 11.94
CA GLU A 103 2.20 12.63 11.60
C GLU A 103 1.56 12.57 10.21
N ALA A 104 2.26 12.00 9.23
CA ALA A 104 1.74 11.83 7.89
C ALA A 104 0.51 10.90 7.87
N ILE A 105 0.53 9.79 8.61
CA ILE A 105 -0.63 8.88 8.71
C ILE A 105 -1.88 9.59 9.25
N LYS A 106 -1.73 10.58 10.12
CA LYS A 106 -2.84 11.36 10.67
C LYS A 106 -3.40 12.41 9.70
N THR A 107 -2.57 12.93 8.81
CA THR A 107 -2.89 14.09 7.98
C THR A 107 -3.02 13.78 6.49
N HIS A 108 -2.44 12.67 6.05
CA HIS A 108 -2.48 12.24 4.66
C HIS A 108 -3.56 11.19 4.47
N HIS A 109 -4.52 11.46 3.59
CA HIS A 109 -5.69 10.61 3.42
C HIS A 109 -5.66 9.86 2.09
N TYR A 110 -6.05 8.59 2.18
CA TYR A 110 -6.48 7.77 1.03
C TYR A 110 -7.99 7.58 1.15
N ASP A 111 -8.70 7.70 0.04
CA ASP A 111 -10.17 7.68 0.06
C ASP A 111 -10.71 6.28 0.32
N HIS A 112 -9.98 5.27 -0.14
CA HIS A 112 -10.34 3.86 0.09
C HIS A 112 -9.12 2.96 0.06
N TYR A 113 -9.16 1.87 0.84
CA TYR A 113 -8.12 0.86 0.88
C TYR A 113 -8.65 -0.49 0.42
N LEU A 114 -7.91 -1.16 -0.44
CA LEU A 114 -8.07 -2.58 -0.71
C LEU A 114 -7.03 -3.35 0.11
N LEU A 115 -7.48 -4.03 1.15
CA LEU A 115 -6.65 -4.93 1.94
C LEU A 115 -6.62 -6.30 1.28
N LEU A 116 -5.52 -6.64 0.62
CA LEU A 116 -5.38 -7.90 -0.08
C LEU A 116 -5.17 -9.05 0.90
N LYS A 117 -6.00 -10.10 0.77
CA LYS A 117 -5.95 -11.28 1.62
C LYS A 117 -4.70 -12.12 1.38
N ASN A 118 -4.25 -12.78 2.44
CA ASN A 118 -3.16 -13.75 2.42
C ASN A 118 -3.68 -15.13 1.97
N ASP A 119 -4.19 -15.22 0.75
CA ASP A 119 -4.78 -16.43 0.14
C ASP A 119 -4.11 -16.83 -1.18
N LEU A 120 -2.97 -16.22 -1.52
CA LEU A 120 -2.10 -16.66 -2.60
C LEU A 120 -0.97 -17.55 -2.08
N PRO A 121 -0.47 -18.48 -2.90
CA PRO A 121 0.77 -19.19 -2.60
C PRO A 121 1.91 -18.20 -2.36
N TRP A 122 2.78 -18.53 -1.40
CA TRP A 122 3.98 -17.73 -1.18
C TRP A 122 4.92 -17.80 -2.39
N GLU A 123 5.42 -16.65 -2.80
CA GLU A 123 6.47 -16.51 -3.80
C GLU A 123 7.74 -16.01 -3.12
N ASP A 124 8.82 -16.79 -3.24
CA ASP A 124 10.11 -16.41 -2.69
C ASP A 124 10.68 -15.18 -3.41
N ASP A 125 11.19 -14.23 -2.64
CA ASP A 125 11.77 -12.97 -3.11
C ASP A 125 12.83 -12.53 -2.09
N PRO A 126 14.00 -12.04 -2.52
CA PRO A 126 15.08 -11.64 -1.59
C PRO A 126 14.68 -10.56 -0.58
N LEU A 127 13.63 -9.82 -0.84
CA LEU A 127 13.12 -8.74 0.03
C LEU A 127 11.88 -9.17 0.83
N ARG A 128 11.60 -10.47 0.94
CA ARG A 128 10.47 -11.01 1.71
C ARG A 128 10.97 -11.91 2.83
N ASP A 129 10.67 -11.54 4.06
CA ASP A 129 11.21 -12.18 5.25
C ASP A 129 10.14 -12.96 6.06
N PHE A 130 8.84 -12.81 5.76
CA PHE A 130 7.76 -13.19 6.68
C PHE A 130 6.82 -14.25 6.12
N LYS A 131 7.39 -15.31 5.52
CA LYS A 131 6.68 -16.40 4.84
C LYS A 131 5.49 -16.96 5.61
N ASP A 132 5.65 -17.21 6.91
CA ASP A 132 4.63 -17.86 7.73
C ASP A 132 3.84 -16.87 8.61
N MET A 133 3.98 -15.57 8.36
CA MET A 133 3.39 -14.51 9.16
C MET A 133 2.24 -13.76 8.48
N GLY A 134 1.74 -14.28 7.37
CA GLY A 134 0.70 -13.62 6.59
C GLY A 134 -0.55 -13.31 7.42
N ASP A 135 -1.05 -14.24 8.22
CA ASP A 135 -2.23 -14.05 9.05
C ASP A 135 -1.98 -13.03 10.18
N TYR A 136 -0.80 -13.09 10.80
CA TYR A 136 -0.40 -12.09 11.80
C TYR A 136 -0.43 -10.67 11.19
N PHE A 137 0.17 -10.47 10.04
CA PHE A 137 0.17 -9.15 9.40
C PHE A 137 -1.20 -8.76 8.85
N MET A 138 -2.07 -9.69 8.48
CA MET A 138 -3.47 -9.38 8.17
C MET A 138 -4.16 -8.74 9.39
N ASP A 139 -3.96 -9.29 10.58
CA ASP A 139 -4.55 -8.73 11.81
C ASP A 139 -3.94 -7.38 12.17
N VAL A 140 -2.63 -7.20 11.97
CA VAL A 140 -1.97 -5.89 12.14
C VAL A 140 -2.57 -4.86 11.18
N TRP A 141 -2.73 -5.18 9.90
CA TRP A 141 -3.34 -4.28 8.91
C TRP A 141 -4.77 -3.90 9.29
N ARG A 142 -5.62 -4.87 9.68
CA ARG A 142 -6.99 -4.61 10.14
C ARG A 142 -7.01 -3.64 11.31
N LYS A 143 -6.16 -3.88 12.30
CA LYS A 143 -6.02 -3.02 13.48
C LYS A 143 -5.63 -1.60 13.10
N GLU A 144 -4.59 -1.44 12.28
CA GLU A 144 -4.08 -0.11 11.90
C GLU A 144 -5.09 0.67 11.05
N LEU A 145 -5.78 0.03 10.10
CA LEU A 145 -6.82 0.67 9.31
C LEU A 145 -8.02 1.09 10.16
N ASN A 146 -8.42 0.26 11.13
CA ASN A 146 -9.47 0.63 12.08
C ASN A 146 -9.05 1.78 13.01
N ASN A 147 -7.80 1.82 13.45
CA ASN A 147 -7.28 2.89 14.31
C ASN A 147 -7.39 4.28 13.67
N ILE A 148 -7.28 4.36 12.35
CA ILE A 148 -7.43 5.62 11.60
C ILE A 148 -8.84 5.80 11.01
N ASN A 149 -9.81 4.95 11.36
CA ASN A 149 -11.15 4.94 10.80
C ASN A 149 -11.17 4.92 9.25
N ALA A 150 -10.25 4.17 8.64
CA ALA A 150 -10.13 4.08 7.19
C ALA A 150 -11.35 3.42 6.56
N SER A 151 -11.75 3.91 5.38
CA SER A 151 -12.65 3.17 4.48
C SER A 151 -11.88 2.05 3.82
N PHE A 152 -12.17 0.79 4.13
CA PHE A 152 -11.48 -0.35 3.51
C PHE A 152 -12.38 -1.54 3.25
N VAL A 153 -11.93 -2.41 2.35
CA VAL A 153 -12.53 -3.71 2.06
C VAL A 153 -11.43 -4.75 1.88
N GLU A 154 -11.68 -5.97 2.34
CA GLU A 154 -10.78 -7.08 2.09
C GLU A 154 -11.06 -7.70 0.72
N VAL A 155 -10.01 -7.87 -0.07
CA VAL A 155 -10.08 -8.45 -1.41
C VAL A 155 -9.21 -9.70 -1.48
N GLY A 156 -9.79 -10.80 -1.88
CA GLY A 156 -9.12 -12.10 -2.05
C GLY A 156 -9.48 -12.76 -3.37
N GLY A 157 -9.11 -14.02 -3.49
CA GLY A 157 -9.36 -14.87 -4.66
C GLY A 157 -8.09 -15.18 -5.45
N VAL A 158 -7.83 -16.45 -5.62
CA VAL A 158 -6.62 -16.92 -6.35
C VAL A 158 -6.73 -16.65 -7.85
N VAL A 159 -7.92 -16.81 -8.43
CA VAL A 159 -8.17 -16.63 -9.86
C VAL A 159 -8.78 -15.27 -10.19
N ASN A 160 -9.75 -14.82 -9.42
CA ASN A 160 -10.56 -13.63 -9.72
C ASN A 160 -10.18 -12.40 -8.87
N ARG A 161 -8.93 -12.31 -8.42
CA ARG A 161 -8.50 -11.22 -7.54
C ARG A 161 -8.64 -9.85 -8.20
N LEU A 162 -8.28 -9.74 -9.46
CA LEU A 162 -8.40 -8.48 -10.20
C LEU A 162 -9.86 -8.07 -10.37
N GLU A 163 -10.73 -8.99 -10.77
CA GLU A 163 -12.16 -8.74 -10.92
C GLU A 163 -12.80 -8.33 -9.60
N ASN A 164 -12.44 -9.00 -8.50
CA ASN A 164 -12.90 -8.65 -7.16
C ASN A 164 -12.41 -7.26 -6.73
N ALA A 165 -11.17 -6.89 -7.07
CA ALA A 165 -10.62 -5.57 -6.80
C ALA A 165 -11.34 -4.48 -7.60
N ILE A 166 -11.60 -4.71 -8.88
CA ILE A 166 -12.38 -3.80 -9.74
C ILE A 166 -13.79 -3.60 -9.18
N GLU A 167 -14.49 -4.69 -8.85
CA GLU A 167 -15.84 -4.62 -8.26
C GLU A 167 -15.86 -3.80 -6.97
N ALA A 168 -14.84 -3.96 -6.11
CA ALA A 168 -14.72 -3.23 -4.86
C ALA A 168 -14.55 -1.71 -5.10
N ILE A 169 -13.67 -1.33 -6.03
CA ILE A 169 -13.47 0.08 -6.40
C ILE A 169 -14.72 0.66 -7.05
N ASP A 170 -15.36 -0.06 -7.99
CA ASP A 170 -16.58 0.39 -8.64
C ASP A 170 -17.73 0.64 -7.66
N LYS A 171 -17.86 -0.21 -6.64
CA LYS A 171 -18.84 0.00 -5.56
C LYS A 171 -18.52 1.25 -4.74
N PHE A 172 -17.25 1.53 -4.51
CA PHE A 172 -16.83 2.74 -3.80
C PHE A 172 -17.09 3.99 -4.63
N LEU A 173 -16.74 4.00 -5.91
CA LEU A 173 -16.89 5.16 -6.82
C LEU A 173 -18.37 5.50 -7.16
N LYS A 174 -19.30 4.58 -6.92
CA LYS A 174 -20.76 4.80 -7.15
C LYS A 174 -21.48 5.42 -5.96
N LYS A 175 -20.80 5.57 -4.82
CA LYS A 175 -21.35 6.24 -3.63
C LYS A 175 -21.23 7.75 -3.73
#